data_dc91a284e4905dacaee82e8195015897
#
_entry.id   dc91a284e4905dacaee82e8195015897
#
_cell.length_a   1.000
_cell.length_b   1.000
_cell.length_c   1.000
_cell.angle_alpha   90.00
_cell.angle_beta   90.00
_cell.angle_gamma   90.00
#
_symmetry.space_group_name_H-M   'P 1'
#
loop_
_entity.id
_entity.type
_entity.pdbx_description
1 polymer ?
#
loop_
_entity_poly.entity_id
_entity_poly.type
_entity_poly.pdbx_seq_one_letter_code
_entity_poly.pdbx_strand_id
1 'polypeptide(L)'
;ILCDNISTQKAGSTIEGNYFGGIVGYSNQALVYNAVSALGRSGSFRYSSDDQKELLQGRYVGGIAGYGEHTLLSNCSTEKNGYVLGDEYVGGIAGGLGGGVPDAIQASTESGASVTTNASYVIGNGYVGGIVGENSTNVTLKNCINQGVAAGYKQYVGGIVGYNQADSTIADCASYLSDYDNSVYNMIVHKWKATASFAGGIAGYNDGAITFSDE
;
A
#
# COMPACT_ATOMS: atom_id res chain seq x y z
N ILE A 1 -18.67 -5.91 6.22
CA ILE A 1 -18.51 -7.21 5.54
C ILE A 1 -17.27 -7.82 6.13
N LEU A 2 -17.44 -8.89 6.90
CA LEU A 2 -16.32 -9.68 7.42
C LEU A 2 -15.93 -10.65 6.30
N CYS A 3 -14.82 -10.39 5.63
CA CYS A 3 -14.24 -11.35 4.68
C CYS A 3 -13.16 -12.13 5.41
N ASP A 4 -13.51 -13.28 5.98
CA ASP A 4 -12.54 -14.23 6.49
C ASP A 4 -11.91 -14.99 5.32
N ASN A 5 -10.59 -14.83 5.15
CA ASN A 5 -9.73 -15.65 4.30
C ASN A 5 -10.24 -15.98 2.89
N ILE A 6 -10.19 -15.02 1.99
CA ILE A 6 -10.23 -15.36 0.56
C ILE A 6 -8.81 -15.66 0.11
N SER A 7 -8.41 -16.93 0.20
CA SER A 7 -7.21 -17.40 -0.46
C SER A 7 -7.50 -17.61 -1.95
N THR A 8 -7.04 -16.72 -2.79
CA THR A 8 -7.17 -16.83 -4.26
C THR A 8 -5.94 -17.45 -4.92
N GLN A 9 -5.10 -18.14 -4.19
CA GLN A 9 -3.92 -18.74 -4.79
C GLN A 9 -4.22 -20.09 -5.42
N LYS A 10 -4.40 -20.09 -6.73
CA LYS A 10 -4.12 -21.26 -7.57
C LYS A 10 -2.76 -21.02 -8.24
N ALA A 11 -1.77 -21.83 -7.89
CA ALA A 11 -0.49 -21.81 -8.57
C ALA A 11 -0.69 -21.94 -10.09
N GLY A 12 -0.17 -21.02 -10.87
CA GLY A 12 -0.17 -21.07 -12.33
C GLY A 12 -1.29 -20.27 -13.04
N SER A 13 -2.17 -19.55 -12.35
CA SER A 13 -3.13 -18.67 -13.03
C SER A 13 -2.58 -17.25 -13.13
N THR A 14 -2.42 -16.76 -14.35
CA THR A 14 -2.17 -15.35 -14.64
C THR A 14 -3.51 -14.64 -14.65
N ILE A 15 -3.77 -13.75 -13.69
CA ILE A 15 -4.91 -12.85 -13.75
C ILE A 15 -4.38 -11.54 -14.31
N GLU A 16 -4.68 -11.27 -15.57
CA GLU A 16 -4.44 -9.95 -16.16
C GLU A 16 -5.57 -9.02 -15.72
N GLY A 17 -5.24 -8.01 -14.95
CA GLY A 17 -6.18 -7.00 -14.49
C GLY A 17 -5.45 -5.76 -13.99
N ASN A 18 -6.18 -4.65 -13.91
CA ASN A 18 -5.61 -3.38 -13.49
C ASN A 18 -5.66 -3.18 -11.96
N TYR A 19 -6.59 -3.85 -11.28
CA TYR A 19 -6.88 -3.62 -9.86
C TYR A 19 -6.86 -4.93 -9.07
N PHE A 20 -5.94 -5.04 -8.13
CA PHE A 20 -5.80 -6.22 -7.27
C PHE A 20 -5.80 -5.81 -5.81
N GLY A 21 -6.72 -6.32 -5.04
CA GLY A 21 -6.77 -6.18 -3.60
C GLY A 21 -7.00 -7.51 -2.91
N GLY A 22 -6.46 -7.69 -1.71
CA GLY A 22 -6.70 -8.89 -0.93
C GLY A 22 -8.16 -9.07 -0.51
N ILE A 23 -8.92 -7.98 -0.44
CA ILE A 23 -10.35 -7.96 -0.11
C ILE A 23 -11.18 -7.46 -1.29
N VAL A 24 -10.79 -6.35 -1.92
CA VAL A 24 -11.54 -5.75 -3.03
C VAL A 24 -10.58 -5.26 -4.12
N GLY A 25 -10.84 -5.63 -5.39
CA GLY A 25 -10.05 -5.14 -6.52
C GLY A 25 -10.29 -3.64 -6.76
N TYR A 26 -11.55 -3.25 -6.97
CA TYR A 26 -11.98 -1.86 -7.16
C TYR A 26 -13.24 -1.59 -6.33
N SER A 27 -13.26 -0.45 -5.67
CA SER A 27 -14.43 0.02 -4.93
C SER A 27 -14.75 1.47 -5.27
N ASN A 28 -16.04 1.80 -5.30
CA ASN A 28 -16.52 3.16 -5.49
C ASN A 28 -17.66 3.45 -4.51
N GLN A 29 -17.59 4.60 -3.83
CA GLN A 29 -18.55 5.02 -2.81
C GLN A 29 -18.78 3.94 -1.73
N ALA A 30 -17.70 3.36 -1.24
CA ALA A 30 -17.73 2.23 -0.33
C ALA A 30 -17.06 2.53 1.02
N LEU A 31 -17.45 1.74 2.02
CA LEU A 31 -16.79 1.67 3.31
C LEU A 31 -16.21 0.27 3.49
N VAL A 32 -14.90 0.18 3.62
CA VAL A 32 -14.18 -1.04 4.01
C VAL A 32 -13.67 -0.84 5.43
N TYR A 33 -14.18 -1.61 6.36
CA TYR A 33 -13.96 -1.41 7.78
C TYR A 33 -13.57 -2.71 8.47
N ASN A 34 -12.61 -2.65 9.39
CA ASN A 34 -12.11 -3.81 10.14
C ASN A 34 -11.62 -4.96 9.22
N ALA A 35 -11.04 -4.62 8.08
CA ALA A 35 -10.57 -5.62 7.14
C ALA A 35 -9.14 -6.05 7.46
N VAL A 36 -8.91 -7.35 7.54
CA VAL A 36 -7.59 -7.93 7.75
C VAL A 36 -7.22 -8.79 6.55
N SER A 37 -6.08 -8.52 5.95
CA SER A 37 -5.50 -9.38 4.92
C SER A 37 -4.36 -10.19 5.52
N ALA A 38 -4.63 -11.46 5.78
CA ALA A 38 -3.68 -12.46 6.28
C ALA A 38 -3.09 -13.31 5.14
N LEU A 39 -3.14 -12.80 3.92
CA LEU A 39 -2.69 -13.52 2.74
C LEU A 39 -1.16 -13.56 2.68
N GLY A 40 -0.60 -14.72 2.45
CA GLY A 40 0.83 -14.86 2.22
C GLY A 40 1.32 -14.02 1.02
N ARG A 41 0.48 -13.85 -0.01
CA ARG A 41 0.73 -12.97 -1.16
C ARG A 41 -0.56 -12.32 -1.66
N SER A 42 -0.52 -11.02 -1.88
CA SER A 42 -1.56 -10.25 -2.57
C SER A 42 -0.94 -9.58 -3.79
N GLY A 43 -1.61 -9.63 -4.92
CA GLY A 43 -1.14 -8.99 -6.14
C GLY A 43 -0.98 -9.92 -7.31
N SER A 44 -0.37 -9.42 -8.37
CA SER A 44 -0.19 -10.15 -9.62
C SER A 44 1.28 -10.19 -10.02
N PHE A 45 1.73 -11.38 -10.31
CA PHE A 45 3.07 -11.60 -10.87
C PHE A 45 3.00 -12.72 -11.92
N ARG A 46 3.86 -12.63 -12.89
CA ARG A 46 4.06 -13.65 -13.91
C ARG A 46 5.47 -14.23 -13.76
N TYR A 47 5.57 -15.54 -13.76
CA TYR A 47 6.86 -16.20 -13.84
C TYR A 47 7.26 -16.33 -15.31
N SER A 48 8.40 -15.75 -15.70
CA SER A 48 8.96 -15.96 -17.04
C SER A 48 9.72 -17.28 -17.06
N SER A 49 9.29 -18.19 -17.92
CA SER A 49 10.00 -19.47 -18.12
C SER A 49 11.39 -19.30 -18.75
N ASP A 50 11.58 -18.23 -19.50
CA ASP A 50 12.80 -18.03 -20.28
C ASP A 50 13.95 -17.46 -19.45
N ASP A 51 13.65 -16.62 -18.48
CA ASP A 51 14.64 -15.94 -17.62
C ASP A 51 14.58 -16.32 -16.15
N GLN A 52 13.67 -17.19 -15.77
CA GLN A 52 13.36 -17.51 -14.35
C GLN A 52 13.12 -16.26 -13.47
N LYS A 53 12.54 -15.21 -14.04
CA LYS A 53 12.23 -13.96 -13.34
C LYS A 53 10.75 -13.84 -13.06
N GLU A 54 10.42 -13.44 -11.84
CA GLU A 54 9.09 -12.96 -11.51
C GLU A 54 8.90 -11.58 -12.15
N LEU A 55 7.91 -11.46 -13.04
CA LEU A 55 7.48 -10.17 -13.59
C LEU A 55 6.30 -9.69 -12.75
N LEU A 56 6.48 -8.55 -12.12
CA LEU A 56 5.40 -7.90 -11.38
C LEU A 56 4.37 -7.37 -12.38
N GLN A 57 3.10 -7.57 -12.08
CA GLN A 57 1.96 -7.15 -12.88
C GLN A 57 0.92 -6.45 -12.00
N GLY A 58 -0.09 -5.85 -12.64
CA GLY A 58 -1.14 -5.13 -11.94
C GLY A 58 -0.79 -3.65 -11.76
N ARG A 59 -1.71 -2.81 -12.23
CA ARG A 59 -1.50 -1.36 -12.18
C ARG A 59 -1.71 -0.84 -10.76
N TYR A 60 -2.82 -1.21 -10.13
CA TYR A 60 -3.14 -0.84 -8.75
C TYR A 60 -3.21 -2.08 -7.89
N VAL A 61 -2.29 -2.23 -6.97
CA VAL A 61 -2.20 -3.42 -6.13
C VAL A 61 -2.11 -3.03 -4.66
N GLY A 62 -3.04 -3.55 -3.86
CA GLY A 62 -3.06 -3.32 -2.42
C GLY A 62 -3.32 -4.58 -1.62
N GLY A 63 -2.89 -4.60 -0.38
CA GLY A 63 -3.17 -5.72 0.52
C GLY A 63 -4.66 -5.84 0.89
N ILE A 64 -5.39 -4.72 0.87
CA ILE A 64 -6.84 -4.66 1.12
C ILE A 64 -7.57 -4.28 -0.17
N ALA A 65 -7.26 -3.15 -0.78
CA ALA A 65 -7.92 -2.65 -1.98
C ALA A 65 -6.94 -2.40 -3.12
N GLY A 66 -7.28 -2.79 -4.35
CA GLY A 66 -6.52 -2.38 -5.53
C GLY A 66 -6.66 -0.88 -5.74
N TYR A 67 -7.88 -0.38 -5.92
CA TYR A 67 -8.18 1.04 -6.02
C TYR A 67 -9.52 1.37 -5.32
N GLY A 68 -9.52 2.43 -4.54
CA GLY A 68 -10.71 2.97 -3.90
C GLY A 68 -11.04 4.36 -4.43
N GLU A 69 -12.18 4.50 -5.10
CA GLU A 69 -12.72 5.78 -5.52
C GLU A 69 -13.85 6.17 -4.57
N HIS A 70 -13.82 7.38 -3.99
CA HIS A 70 -14.78 7.80 -2.97
C HIS A 70 -14.97 6.74 -1.86
N THR A 71 -13.90 6.04 -1.51
CA THR A 71 -13.93 4.88 -0.61
C THR A 71 -13.19 5.20 0.68
N LEU A 72 -13.84 4.96 1.81
CA LEU A 72 -13.22 5.01 3.11
C LEU A 72 -12.67 3.62 3.49
N LEU A 73 -11.38 3.55 3.72
CA LEU A 73 -10.72 2.39 4.33
C LEU A 73 -10.39 2.74 5.79
N SER A 74 -11.00 2.06 6.73
CA SER A 74 -10.81 2.36 8.15
C SER A 74 -10.55 1.09 8.96
N ASN A 75 -9.61 1.16 9.88
CA ASN A 75 -9.22 0.04 10.73
C ASN A 75 -8.88 -1.21 9.89
N CYS A 76 -8.09 -1.02 8.85
CA CYS A 76 -7.66 -2.10 7.98
C CYS A 76 -6.22 -2.49 8.30
N SER A 77 -5.89 -3.76 8.14
CA SER A 77 -4.51 -4.21 8.39
C SER A 77 -4.07 -5.33 7.45
N THR A 78 -2.77 -5.40 7.23
CA THR A 78 -2.11 -6.55 6.64
C THR A 78 -1.20 -7.21 7.67
N GLU A 79 -1.06 -8.53 7.56
CA GLU A 79 -0.26 -9.28 8.51
C GLU A 79 1.23 -9.31 8.17
N LYS A 80 2.03 -9.56 9.20
CA LYS A 80 3.48 -9.75 9.12
C LYS A 80 3.82 -10.94 8.20
N ASN A 81 4.90 -10.80 7.43
CA ASN A 81 5.39 -11.79 6.47
C ASN A 81 4.50 -12.01 5.24
N GLY A 82 3.45 -11.23 5.05
CA GLY A 82 2.71 -11.16 3.79
C GLY A 82 3.48 -10.37 2.72
N TYR A 83 3.11 -10.57 1.46
CA TYR A 83 3.67 -9.85 0.32
C TYR A 83 2.58 -9.19 -0.49
N VAL A 84 2.75 -7.92 -0.81
CA VAL A 84 1.95 -7.17 -1.79
C VAL A 84 2.84 -6.89 -2.98
N LEU A 85 2.52 -7.48 -4.13
CA LEU A 85 3.37 -7.49 -5.32
C LEU A 85 2.63 -6.90 -6.51
N GLY A 86 3.16 -5.84 -7.10
CA GLY A 86 2.52 -5.18 -8.25
C GLY A 86 3.51 -4.46 -9.15
N ASP A 87 3.03 -3.85 -10.23
CA ASP A 87 3.89 -3.15 -11.19
C ASP A 87 3.93 -1.64 -10.93
N GLU A 88 2.80 -0.93 -11.03
CA GLU A 88 2.81 0.53 -11.13
C GLU A 88 2.52 1.24 -9.80
N TYR A 89 1.34 1.06 -9.24
CA TYR A 89 0.92 1.68 -7.97
C TYR A 89 0.68 0.59 -6.94
N VAL A 90 1.58 0.50 -5.98
CA VAL A 90 1.57 -0.61 -5.03
C VAL A 90 1.59 -0.09 -3.60
N GLY A 91 0.59 -0.45 -2.83
CA GLY A 91 0.46 -0.05 -1.44
C GLY A 91 0.13 -1.21 -0.51
N GLY A 92 0.63 -1.16 0.70
CA GLY A 92 0.36 -2.22 1.69
C GLY A 92 -1.13 -2.37 2.00
N ILE A 93 -1.87 -1.27 1.96
CA ILE A 93 -3.33 -1.24 2.17
C ILE A 93 -4.04 -1.03 0.84
N ALA A 94 -3.71 0.01 0.08
CA ALA A 94 -4.34 0.31 -1.20
C ALA A 94 -3.31 0.62 -2.28
N GLY A 95 -3.51 0.11 -3.50
CA GLY A 95 -2.71 0.50 -4.66
C GLY A 95 -2.91 1.96 -4.99
N GLY A 96 -4.15 2.44 -5.00
CA GLY A 96 -4.47 3.85 -5.15
C GLY A 96 -5.78 4.24 -4.46
N LEU A 97 -5.89 5.51 -4.13
CA LEU A 97 -7.10 6.14 -3.60
C LEU A 97 -7.39 7.43 -4.36
N GLY A 98 -8.65 7.64 -4.69
CA GLY A 98 -9.09 8.81 -5.43
C GLY A 98 -10.54 9.22 -5.16
N GLY A 99 -10.99 10.28 -5.86
CA GLY A 99 -12.37 10.72 -5.81
C GLY A 99 -12.71 11.70 -4.68
N GLY A 100 -11.73 12.18 -3.93
CA GLY A 100 -11.93 13.29 -3.02
C GLY A 100 -12.80 13.00 -1.80
N VAL A 101 -12.69 11.82 -1.22
CA VAL A 101 -13.29 11.57 0.10
C VAL A 101 -12.33 12.10 1.16
N PRO A 102 -12.74 13.12 1.93
CA PRO A 102 -11.98 13.50 3.11
C PRO A 102 -11.80 12.28 4.00
N ASP A 103 -10.59 12.12 4.53
CA ASP A 103 -10.26 11.02 5.45
C ASP A 103 -10.46 9.61 4.84
N ALA A 104 -10.03 9.41 3.61
CA ALA A 104 -10.17 8.14 2.88
C ALA A 104 -9.55 6.92 3.60
N ILE A 105 -8.50 7.14 4.39
CA ILE A 105 -8.00 6.16 5.34
C ILE A 105 -7.96 6.80 6.73
N GLN A 106 -8.91 6.48 7.56
CA GLN A 106 -8.94 6.92 8.94
C GLN A 106 -8.73 5.76 9.91
N ALA A 107 -7.95 6.02 10.94
CA ALA A 107 -8.15 5.32 12.20
C ALA A 107 -9.24 6.05 13.00
N SER A 108 -10.10 5.32 13.67
CA SER A 108 -11.06 5.90 14.58
C SER A 108 -10.33 6.74 15.65
N THR A 109 -10.78 7.96 15.89
CA THR A 109 -10.21 8.87 16.88
C THR A 109 -10.75 8.62 18.31
N GLU A 110 -11.57 7.61 18.50
CA GLU A 110 -12.05 7.25 19.82
C GLU A 110 -10.98 6.54 20.66
N SER A 111 -10.99 6.76 21.95
CA SER A 111 -10.05 6.12 22.89
C SER A 111 -10.11 4.59 22.76
N GLY A 112 -9.03 3.97 22.31
CA GLY A 112 -8.98 2.55 21.95
C GLY A 112 -9.05 2.29 20.44
N ALA A 113 -8.97 3.32 19.62
CA ALA A 113 -9.08 3.27 18.18
C ALA A 113 -7.99 2.44 17.53
N SER A 114 -8.40 1.56 16.65
CA SER A 114 -7.50 0.77 15.82
C SER A 114 -6.95 1.61 14.67
N VAL A 115 -5.67 1.53 14.49
CA VAL A 115 -4.91 2.24 13.45
C VAL A 115 -4.88 1.38 12.19
N THR A 116 -5.01 2.00 11.02
CA THR A 116 -4.77 1.29 9.76
C THR A 116 -3.27 0.99 9.63
N THR A 117 -2.93 -0.29 9.56
CA THR A 117 -1.54 -0.74 9.69
C THR A 117 -1.14 -1.68 8.56
N ASN A 118 -0.02 -1.39 7.91
CA ASN A 118 0.65 -2.37 7.07
C ASN A 118 1.82 -3.02 7.82
N ALA A 119 1.87 -4.34 7.82
CA ALA A 119 3.00 -5.12 8.34
C ALA A 119 3.64 -6.04 7.27
N SER A 120 3.16 -5.99 6.03
CA SER A 120 3.63 -6.82 4.93
C SER A 120 4.82 -6.21 4.17
N TYR A 121 5.44 -7.02 3.31
CA TYR A 121 6.40 -6.55 2.31
C TYR A 121 5.65 -6.02 1.09
N VAL A 122 5.86 -4.76 0.72
CA VAL A 122 5.27 -4.10 -0.44
C VAL A 122 6.34 -3.93 -1.50
N ILE A 123 6.17 -4.56 -2.65
CA ILE A 123 7.17 -4.59 -3.70
C ILE A 123 6.55 -4.22 -5.04
N GLY A 124 7.13 -3.24 -5.72
CA GLY A 124 6.63 -2.75 -7.01
C GLY A 124 7.72 -2.21 -7.92
N ASN A 125 7.35 -1.91 -9.15
CA ASN A 125 8.24 -1.25 -10.11
C ASN A 125 8.08 0.27 -10.10
N GLY A 126 6.86 0.76 -9.91
CA GLY A 126 6.51 2.17 -10.04
C GLY A 126 6.46 2.90 -8.70
N TYR A 127 5.27 3.35 -8.35
CA TYR A 127 4.98 4.12 -7.14
C TYR A 127 4.64 3.18 -5.99
N VAL A 128 5.53 3.07 -5.03
CA VAL A 128 5.40 2.10 -3.95
C VAL A 128 5.27 2.83 -2.62
N GLY A 129 4.18 2.60 -1.91
CA GLY A 129 3.96 3.11 -0.57
C GLY A 129 3.72 2.01 0.44
N GLY A 130 4.23 2.15 1.65
CA GLY A 130 3.95 1.18 2.71
C GLY A 130 2.47 1.08 3.04
N ILE A 131 1.70 2.14 2.82
CA ILE A 131 0.25 2.19 2.98
C ILE A 131 -0.44 2.32 1.63
N VAL A 132 -0.12 3.35 0.84
CA VAL A 132 -0.80 3.64 -0.44
C VAL A 132 0.23 3.90 -1.54
N GLY A 133 0.06 3.28 -2.72
CA GLY A 133 0.89 3.53 -3.90
C GLY A 133 0.68 4.95 -4.42
N GLU A 134 -0.57 5.34 -4.68
CA GLU A 134 -0.97 6.68 -5.15
C GLU A 134 -2.10 7.25 -4.29
N ASN A 135 -1.84 8.40 -3.69
CA ASN A 135 -2.84 9.21 -3.01
C ASN A 135 -3.25 10.37 -3.93
N SER A 136 -4.39 10.21 -4.60
CA SER A 136 -4.85 11.17 -5.60
C SER A 136 -5.44 12.44 -4.96
N THR A 137 -5.70 13.42 -5.78
CA THR A 137 -6.23 14.75 -5.39
C THR A 137 -7.42 14.68 -4.43
N ASN A 138 -7.42 15.52 -3.41
CA ASN A 138 -8.45 15.65 -2.37
C ASN A 138 -8.65 14.40 -1.49
N VAL A 139 -7.65 13.56 -1.33
CA VAL A 139 -7.68 12.41 -0.42
C VAL A 139 -6.82 12.69 0.80
N THR A 140 -7.33 12.38 1.98
CA THR A 140 -6.60 12.46 3.25
C THR A 140 -6.26 11.06 3.77
N LEU A 141 -4.99 10.84 4.03
CA LEU A 141 -4.49 9.69 4.80
C LEU A 141 -4.22 10.15 6.22
N LYS A 142 -4.85 9.52 7.21
CA LYS A 142 -4.72 9.93 8.60
C LYS A 142 -4.48 8.75 9.53
N ASN A 143 -3.59 8.95 10.51
CA ASN A 143 -3.28 7.96 11.55
C ASN A 143 -2.93 6.57 10.98
N CYS A 144 -2.14 6.51 9.91
CA CYS A 144 -1.70 5.26 9.31
C CYS A 144 -0.30 4.88 9.80
N ILE A 145 -0.09 3.60 10.03
CA ILE A 145 1.22 3.09 10.46
C ILE A 145 1.72 2.06 9.47
N ASN A 146 2.88 2.30 8.90
CA ASN A 146 3.62 1.27 8.17
C ASN A 146 4.69 0.65 9.07
N GLN A 147 4.54 -0.64 9.34
CA GLN A 147 5.48 -1.49 10.05
C GLN A 147 6.15 -2.51 9.12
N GLY A 148 5.78 -2.49 7.85
CA GLY A 148 6.32 -3.35 6.81
C GLY A 148 7.43 -2.67 5.99
N VAL A 149 7.89 -3.39 5.00
CA VAL A 149 8.93 -2.93 4.06
C VAL A 149 8.28 -2.43 2.78
N ALA A 150 8.63 -1.22 2.32
CA ALA A 150 8.30 -0.74 0.99
C ALA A 150 9.54 -0.79 0.09
N ALA A 151 9.47 -1.48 -1.05
CA ALA A 151 10.58 -1.65 -1.97
C ALA A 151 10.16 -1.40 -3.43
N GLY A 152 10.85 -0.51 -4.11
CA GLY A 152 10.58 -0.15 -5.50
C GLY A 152 11.80 -0.33 -6.41
N TYR A 153 11.53 -0.59 -7.70
CA TYR A 153 12.60 -0.83 -8.67
C TYR A 153 12.85 0.34 -9.62
N LYS A 154 11.88 1.26 -9.82
CA LYS A 154 11.99 2.26 -10.90
C LYS A 154 11.74 3.71 -10.50
N GLN A 155 10.72 4.03 -9.69
CA GLN A 155 10.26 5.42 -9.53
C GLN A 155 10.31 5.90 -8.07
N TYR A 156 9.16 5.97 -7.40
CA TYR A 156 9.03 6.60 -6.10
C TYR A 156 8.68 5.61 -5.02
N VAL A 157 9.40 5.64 -3.91
CA VAL A 157 9.17 4.76 -2.77
C VAL A 157 9.00 5.58 -1.51
N GLY A 158 7.86 5.46 -0.86
CA GLY A 158 7.58 6.11 0.41
C GLY A 158 7.21 5.12 1.51
N GLY A 159 7.59 5.44 2.73
CA GLY A 159 7.20 4.63 3.88
C GLY A 159 5.69 4.60 4.10
N ILE A 160 4.98 5.65 3.71
CA ILE A 160 3.52 5.73 3.74
C ILE A 160 2.97 5.75 2.32
N VAL A 161 3.39 6.69 1.47
CA VAL A 161 2.83 6.91 0.13
C VAL A 161 3.93 6.93 -0.92
N GLY A 162 3.74 6.21 -2.03
CA GLY A 162 4.61 6.31 -3.20
C GLY A 162 4.52 7.68 -3.86
N TYR A 163 3.32 8.12 -4.21
CA TYR A 163 3.02 9.42 -4.80
C TYR A 163 1.82 10.10 -4.13
N ASN A 164 2.06 11.23 -3.49
CA ASN A 164 1.03 12.09 -2.91
C ASN A 164 0.76 13.26 -3.85
N GLN A 165 -0.41 13.26 -4.50
CA GLN A 165 -0.77 14.27 -5.48
C GLN A 165 -1.14 15.61 -4.82
N ALA A 166 -1.22 16.65 -5.65
CA ALA A 166 -1.66 17.99 -5.24
C ALA A 166 -3.04 17.94 -4.55
N ASP A 167 -3.26 18.84 -3.60
CA ASP A 167 -4.50 18.96 -2.80
C ASP A 167 -4.84 17.70 -1.97
N SER A 168 -3.92 16.77 -1.84
CA SER A 168 -4.04 15.61 -0.94
C SER A 168 -3.24 15.82 0.35
N THR A 169 -3.59 15.08 1.39
CA THR A 169 -2.97 15.26 2.71
C THR A 169 -2.54 13.92 3.31
N ILE A 170 -1.36 13.91 3.92
CA ILE A 170 -0.88 12.87 4.81
C ILE A 170 -0.80 13.48 6.21
N ALA A 171 -1.61 13.00 7.15
CA ALA A 171 -1.70 13.54 8.50
C ALA A 171 -1.41 12.47 9.55
N ASP A 172 -0.56 12.78 10.52
CA ASP A 172 -0.28 11.94 11.69
C ASP A 172 0.05 10.47 11.34
N CYS A 173 0.76 10.27 10.24
CA CYS A 173 1.17 8.94 9.78
C CYS A 173 2.61 8.65 10.17
N ALA A 174 2.90 7.39 10.47
CA ALA A 174 4.24 6.94 10.85
C ALA A 174 4.70 5.73 10.04
N SER A 175 5.99 5.69 9.74
CA SER A 175 6.64 4.53 9.14
C SER A 175 7.82 4.12 10.00
N TYR A 176 7.73 2.93 10.61
CA TYR A 176 8.79 2.35 11.42
C TYR A 176 8.67 0.83 11.42
N LEU A 177 9.75 0.12 11.67
CA LEU A 177 9.67 -1.32 11.87
C LEU A 177 9.44 -1.66 13.33
N SER A 178 8.46 -2.53 13.59
CA SER A 178 8.29 -3.16 14.87
C SER A 178 9.11 -4.46 14.94
N ASP A 179 9.97 -4.57 15.94
CA ASP A 179 10.67 -5.81 16.32
C ASP A 179 11.33 -6.57 15.17
N TYR A 180 12.47 -6.11 14.73
CA TYR A 180 13.33 -6.91 13.87
C TYR A 180 14.53 -7.48 14.64
N ASP A 181 14.60 -8.80 14.61
CA ASP A 181 15.86 -9.52 14.73
C ASP A 181 16.89 -8.90 13.75
N ASN A 182 18.03 -8.55 14.25
CA ASN A 182 19.11 -7.72 13.68
C ASN A 182 19.60 -8.08 12.25
N SER A 183 18.86 -8.84 11.47
CA SER A 183 19.35 -9.38 10.20
C SER A 183 18.69 -8.82 8.93
N VAL A 184 17.65 -8.00 9.02
CA VAL A 184 17.01 -7.42 7.83
C VAL A 184 16.85 -5.91 7.99
N TYR A 185 17.51 -5.20 7.11
CA TYR A 185 17.56 -3.75 7.06
C TYR A 185 16.17 -3.14 6.91
N ASN A 186 15.89 -2.17 7.75
CA ASN A 186 14.86 -1.17 7.60
C ASN A 186 14.99 -0.51 6.25
N MET A 187 14.12 -0.83 5.30
CA MET A 187 14.44 -0.28 4.01
C MET A 187 13.19 0.10 3.24
N ILE A 188 13.08 1.37 3.09
CA ILE A 188 12.65 1.94 1.84
C ILE A 188 13.79 1.63 0.88
N VAL A 189 13.70 0.50 0.17
CA VAL A 189 14.79 0.05 -0.70
C VAL A 189 14.56 0.49 -2.12
N HIS A 190 15.54 1.15 -2.60
CA HIS A 190 15.71 1.39 -4.02
C HIS A 190 16.78 0.44 -4.58
N LYS A 191 16.40 -0.42 -5.53
CA LYS A 191 17.35 -1.37 -6.14
C LYS A 191 18.15 -0.72 -7.26
N TRP A 192 19.44 -1.03 -7.28
CA TRP A 192 20.47 -0.66 -8.23
C TRP A 192 20.06 -0.71 -9.70
N LYS A 193 20.06 0.41 -10.39
CA LYS A 193 19.91 0.67 -11.82
C LYS A 193 18.70 1.50 -12.27
N ALA A 194 18.09 2.28 -11.42
CA ALA A 194 17.08 3.20 -11.91
C ALA A 194 17.68 4.58 -12.23
N THR A 195 17.26 5.13 -13.32
CA THR A 195 17.74 6.41 -13.86
C THR A 195 17.05 7.62 -13.27
N ALA A 196 16.16 7.53 -12.37
CA ALA A 196 15.63 8.60 -11.53
C ALA A 196 14.69 7.96 -10.49
N SER A 197 15.02 8.08 -9.23
CA SER A 197 14.25 7.46 -8.19
C SER A 197 14.37 8.25 -6.93
N PHE A 198 13.25 8.42 -6.28
CA PHE A 198 13.15 9.12 -5.03
C PHE A 198 12.64 8.17 -3.96
N ALA A 199 13.25 8.21 -2.79
CA ALA A 199 12.84 7.45 -1.63
C ALA A 199 12.70 8.39 -0.43
N GLY A 200 11.58 8.31 0.27
CA GLY A 200 11.28 9.14 1.44
C GLY A 200 10.68 8.34 2.59
N GLY A 201 10.98 8.74 3.82
CA GLY A 201 10.44 8.08 5.02
C GLY A 201 8.91 8.10 5.08
N ILE A 202 8.28 9.11 4.55
CA ILE A 202 6.82 9.25 4.46
C ILE A 202 6.36 9.13 3.01
N ALA A 203 6.78 10.03 2.12
CA ALA A 203 6.39 10.04 0.72
C ALA A 203 7.59 9.89 -0.20
N GLY A 204 7.47 9.09 -1.27
CA GLY A 204 8.46 9.00 -2.34
C GLY A 204 8.48 10.28 -3.18
N TYR A 205 7.31 10.76 -3.57
CA TYR A 205 7.11 12.06 -4.20
C TYR A 205 5.89 12.76 -3.57
N ASN A 206 6.01 14.04 -3.26
CA ASN A 206 4.97 14.78 -2.58
C ASN A 206 4.69 16.13 -3.26
N ASP A 207 3.50 16.27 -3.82
CA ASP A 207 2.91 17.53 -4.30
C ASP A 207 1.84 18.08 -3.34
N GLY A 208 1.37 17.25 -2.41
CA GLY A 208 0.35 17.58 -1.43
C GLY A 208 0.91 18.06 -0.10
N ALA A 209 0.10 17.99 0.95
CA ALA A 209 0.47 18.37 2.31
C ALA A 209 0.91 17.16 3.14
N ILE A 210 1.88 17.37 4.02
CA ILE A 210 2.22 16.44 5.11
C ILE A 210 2.11 17.23 6.41
N THR A 211 1.29 16.77 7.33
CA THR A 211 1.02 17.44 8.60
C THR A 211 1.20 16.50 9.78
N PHE A 212 1.61 17.05 10.89
CA PHE A 212 1.70 16.34 12.17
C PHE A 212 0.98 17.19 13.21
N SER A 213 0.15 16.56 14.04
CA SER A 213 -0.45 17.22 15.20
C SER A 213 0.65 17.55 16.21
N ASP A 214 0.62 18.74 16.77
CA ASP A 214 1.41 19.08 17.94
C ASP A 214 0.87 18.25 19.14
N GLU A 215 1.73 17.42 19.75
CA GLU A 215 1.41 16.75 21.01
C GLU A 215 1.48 17.73 22.18
#